data_e19c0d15e5e9d9998b33c72a812f1a9e
#
_entry.id   e19c0d15e5e9d9998b33c72a812f1a9e
#
_cell.length_a   1.000
_cell.length_b   1.000
_cell.length_c   1.000
_cell.angle_alpha   90.00
_cell.angle_beta   90.00
_cell.angle_gamma   90.00
#
_symmetry.space_group_name_H-M   'P 1'
#
loop_
_entity.id
_entity.type
_entity.pdbx_description
1 polymer ?
#
loop_
_entity_poly.entity_id
_entity_poly.type
_entity_poly.pdbx_seq_one_letter_code
_entity_poly.pdbx_strand_id
1 'polypeptide(L)'
;MTTQRSFKRLVRARMEKTGESYTAARAMLLAADEPEETARRVLATSDEEIRRRTGRGWEEWFDLLDEWGAADRTHRETARWVAEQQGVHPLAWNAQAVVGSYERTRGLRDVGEHADGFAISASKTVAVPVDRLYDAFVDESLRARWLPDGELRERTATKPKSARFDWGDGASRVHVAFAAKGEDRSTAALQHVRLADARERDRMKAYWRERVAALKEELER
;
A
#
# COMPACT_ATOMS: atom_id res chain seq x y z
N MET A 1 15.22 3.50 -17.46
CA MET A 1 16.60 3.13 -17.90
C MET A 1 17.73 3.87 -17.15
N THR A 2 17.47 4.93 -16.41
CA THR A 2 18.50 5.75 -15.75
C THR A 2 19.08 5.14 -14.47
N THR A 3 18.28 4.40 -13.70
CA THR A 3 18.63 3.82 -12.40
C THR A 3 19.72 2.75 -12.48
N GLN A 4 19.69 1.87 -13.47
CA GLN A 4 20.70 0.80 -13.63
C GLN A 4 22.09 1.32 -14.02
N ARG A 5 22.17 2.42 -14.79
CA ARG A 5 23.46 3.04 -15.14
C ARG A 5 24.09 3.73 -13.94
N SER A 6 23.27 4.34 -13.08
CA SER A 6 23.73 4.99 -11.84
C SER A 6 24.29 3.97 -10.84
N PHE A 7 23.59 2.85 -10.62
CA PHE A 7 24.04 1.80 -9.72
C PHE A 7 25.34 1.11 -10.15
N LYS A 8 25.49 0.80 -11.45
CA LYS A 8 26.76 0.27 -11.98
C LYS A 8 27.95 1.21 -11.76
N ARG A 9 27.73 2.52 -11.81
CA ARG A 9 28.76 3.52 -11.54
C ARG A 9 29.18 3.53 -10.07
N LEU A 10 28.23 3.39 -9.14
CA LEU A 10 28.51 3.26 -7.72
C LEU A 10 29.29 1.99 -7.39
N VAL A 11 28.93 0.85 -7.99
CA VAL A 11 29.68 -0.41 -7.81
C VAL A 11 31.15 -0.23 -8.26
N ARG A 12 31.38 0.37 -9.43
CA ARG A 12 32.75 0.60 -9.93
C ARG A 12 33.56 1.56 -9.08
N ALA A 13 32.95 2.65 -8.62
CA ALA A 13 33.61 3.60 -7.71
C ALA A 13 34.02 2.92 -6.38
N ARG A 14 33.19 2.03 -5.85
CA ARG A 14 33.55 1.24 -4.66
C ARG A 14 34.70 0.28 -4.95
N MET A 15 34.69 -0.43 -6.07
CA MET A 15 35.79 -1.32 -6.50
C MET A 15 37.13 -0.57 -6.58
N GLU A 16 37.11 0.62 -7.17
CA GLU A 16 38.30 1.49 -7.27
C GLU A 16 38.83 1.91 -5.89
N LYS A 17 37.93 2.15 -4.95
CA LYS A 17 38.28 2.59 -3.58
C LYS A 17 38.75 1.45 -2.67
N THR A 18 38.16 0.25 -2.80
CA THR A 18 38.33 -0.87 -1.84
C THR A 18 39.14 -2.03 -2.40
N GLY A 19 39.34 -2.11 -3.71
CA GLY A 19 39.99 -3.25 -4.36
C GLY A 19 39.12 -4.53 -4.42
N GLU A 20 37.85 -4.45 -4.01
CA GLU A 20 36.93 -5.58 -4.01
C GLU A 20 36.52 -5.99 -5.44
N SER A 21 36.13 -7.27 -5.60
CA SER A 21 35.54 -7.73 -6.87
C SER A 21 34.19 -7.07 -7.13
N TYR A 22 33.76 -7.02 -8.41
CA TYR A 22 32.47 -6.47 -8.81
C TYR A 22 31.31 -7.14 -8.04
N THR A 23 31.37 -8.46 -7.86
CA THR A 23 30.34 -9.25 -7.15
C THR A 23 30.30 -8.89 -5.66
N ALA A 24 31.45 -8.73 -5.02
CA ALA A 24 31.53 -8.33 -3.61
C ALA A 24 31.07 -6.87 -3.40
N ALA A 25 31.56 -5.94 -4.22
CA ALA A 25 31.14 -4.55 -4.17
C ALA A 25 29.62 -4.38 -4.43
N ARG A 26 29.08 -5.15 -5.37
CA ARG A 26 27.64 -5.17 -5.65
C ARG A 26 26.81 -5.72 -4.50
N ALA A 27 27.25 -6.84 -3.89
CA ALA A 27 26.58 -7.45 -2.74
C ALA A 27 26.54 -6.52 -1.55
N MET A 28 27.67 -5.83 -1.25
CA MET A 28 27.75 -4.87 -0.15
C MET A 28 26.88 -3.63 -0.36
N LEU A 29 26.78 -3.11 -1.59
CA LEU A 29 25.88 -1.99 -1.90
C LEU A 29 24.40 -2.38 -1.84
N LEU A 30 24.05 -3.61 -2.23
CA LEU A 30 22.69 -4.13 -2.08
C LEU A 30 22.33 -4.37 -0.62
N ALA A 31 23.27 -4.91 0.19
CA ALA A 31 23.06 -5.10 1.63
C ALA A 31 22.97 -3.76 2.39
N ALA A 32 23.63 -2.70 1.92
CA ALA A 32 23.49 -1.36 2.47
C ALA A 32 22.16 -0.67 2.07
N ASP A 33 21.57 -1.04 0.94
CA ASP A 33 20.26 -0.53 0.47
C ASP A 33 19.06 -1.24 1.16
N GLU A 34 19.23 -2.49 1.64
CA GLU A 34 18.18 -3.24 2.34
C GLU A 34 17.65 -2.54 3.62
N PRO A 35 18.48 -1.97 4.50
CA PRO A 35 17.98 -1.24 5.66
C PRO A 35 17.21 0.02 5.30
N GLU A 36 17.63 0.78 4.29
CA GLU A 36 16.92 1.97 3.82
C GLU A 36 15.60 1.62 3.11
N GLU A 37 15.56 0.57 2.32
CA GLU A 37 14.33 0.13 1.66
C GLU A 37 13.33 -0.44 2.68
N THR A 38 13.80 -1.16 3.69
CA THR A 38 12.98 -1.63 4.80
C THR A 38 12.46 -0.46 5.62
N ALA A 39 13.29 0.53 5.94
CA ALA A 39 12.87 1.75 6.63
C ALA A 39 11.84 2.54 5.82
N ARG A 40 12.00 2.66 4.50
CA ARG A 40 11.01 3.30 3.61
C ARG A 40 9.67 2.56 3.55
N ARG A 41 9.64 1.24 3.76
CA ARG A 41 8.39 0.46 3.84
C ARG A 41 7.69 0.61 5.17
N VAL A 42 8.44 0.85 6.22
CA VAL A 42 7.94 0.95 7.61
C VAL A 42 7.44 2.37 7.89
N LEU A 43 8.15 3.39 7.44
CA LEU A 43 7.81 4.79 7.65
C LEU A 43 6.81 5.31 6.58
N ALA A 44 5.86 6.11 7.00
CA ALA A 44 4.81 6.66 6.11
C ALA A 44 5.36 7.71 5.13
N THR A 45 6.47 8.38 5.47
CA THR A 45 7.13 9.42 4.65
C THR A 45 8.58 9.62 5.12
N SER A 46 9.35 10.50 4.46
CA SER A 46 10.70 10.86 4.89
C SER A 46 10.71 11.62 6.24
N ASP A 47 11.86 11.61 6.94
CA ASP A 47 12.04 12.35 8.19
C ASP A 47 11.85 13.86 7.98
N GLU A 48 12.39 14.40 6.90
CA GLU A 48 12.25 15.81 6.53
C GLU A 48 10.76 16.20 6.38
N GLU A 49 9.98 15.38 5.70
CA GLU A 49 8.57 15.66 5.45
C GLU A 49 7.71 15.56 6.71
N ILE A 50 7.94 14.56 7.58
CA ILE A 50 7.20 14.47 8.85
C ILE A 50 7.57 15.62 9.78
N ARG A 51 8.84 16.00 9.83
CA ARG A 51 9.33 17.14 10.60
C ARG A 51 8.70 18.45 10.12
N ARG A 52 8.63 18.66 8.81
CA ARG A 52 7.97 19.83 8.22
C ARG A 52 6.49 19.92 8.58
N ARG A 53 5.79 18.78 8.64
CA ARG A 53 4.35 18.72 8.92
C ARG A 53 3.99 18.77 10.39
N THR A 54 4.84 18.25 11.25
CA THR A 54 4.51 18.04 12.67
C THR A 54 5.44 18.78 13.64
N GLY A 55 6.53 19.36 13.12
CA GLY A 55 7.56 20.00 13.93
C GLY A 55 8.56 19.02 14.56
N ARG A 56 8.37 17.69 14.39
CA ARG A 56 9.21 16.65 14.97
C ARG A 56 9.55 15.59 13.92
N GLY A 57 10.78 15.06 13.97
CA GLY A 57 11.24 13.91 13.18
C GLY A 57 10.74 12.58 13.73
N TRP A 58 11.04 11.49 13.01
CA TRP A 58 10.60 10.16 13.41
C TRP A 58 11.16 9.72 14.76
N GLU A 59 12.45 9.93 15.00
CA GLU A 59 13.10 9.57 16.26
C GLU A 59 12.47 10.30 17.44
N GLU A 60 12.27 11.61 17.33
CA GLU A 60 11.64 12.42 18.36
C GLU A 60 10.18 11.99 18.65
N TRP A 61 9.43 11.58 17.63
CA TRP A 61 8.09 11.02 17.80
C TRP A 61 8.12 9.67 18.50
N PHE A 62 9.08 8.80 18.14
CA PHE A 62 9.16 7.46 18.70
C PHE A 62 9.60 7.51 20.16
N ASP A 63 10.54 8.36 20.52
CA ASP A 63 10.95 8.57 21.91
C ASP A 63 9.77 9.04 22.78
N LEU A 64 9.00 10.03 22.30
CA LEU A 64 7.81 10.50 23.01
C LEU A 64 6.73 9.41 23.17
N LEU A 65 6.56 8.56 22.18
CA LEU A 65 5.59 7.46 22.23
C LEU A 65 6.06 6.34 23.16
N ASP A 66 7.35 6.03 23.16
CA ASP A 66 7.95 5.07 24.09
C ASP A 66 7.84 5.56 25.54
N GLU A 67 8.17 6.83 25.81
CA GLU A 67 8.03 7.44 27.14
C GLU A 67 6.57 7.46 27.62
N TRP A 68 5.61 7.68 26.72
CA TRP A 68 4.18 7.65 27.04
C TRP A 68 3.63 6.23 27.22
N GLY A 69 4.39 5.19 26.87
CA GLY A 69 3.98 3.80 26.97
C GLY A 69 2.98 3.39 25.86
N ALA A 70 3.17 3.87 24.65
CA ALA A 70 2.27 3.61 23.52
C ALA A 70 2.20 2.14 23.12
N ALA A 71 3.23 1.33 23.41
CA ALA A 71 3.27 -0.11 23.12
C ALA A 71 2.15 -0.90 23.81
N ASP A 72 1.71 -0.46 24.98
CA ASP A 72 0.65 -1.10 25.79
C ASP A 72 -0.74 -0.50 25.53
N ARG A 73 -0.89 0.34 24.51
CA ARG A 73 -2.12 1.07 24.23
C ARG A 73 -2.68 0.70 22.86
N THR A 74 -3.98 0.93 22.69
CA THR A 74 -4.61 0.70 21.38
C THR A 74 -4.18 1.78 20.37
N HIS A 75 -4.16 1.44 19.09
CA HIS A 75 -3.93 2.38 17.99
C HIS A 75 -4.80 3.65 18.12
N ARG A 76 -6.04 3.49 18.54
CA ARG A 76 -7.00 4.58 18.70
C ARG A 76 -6.62 5.56 19.80
N GLU A 77 -6.17 5.06 20.94
CA GLU A 77 -5.67 5.87 22.06
C GLU A 77 -4.41 6.62 21.67
N THR A 78 -3.47 5.91 21.03
CA THR A 78 -2.21 6.48 20.56
C THR A 78 -2.46 7.57 19.49
N ALA A 79 -3.36 7.33 18.53
CA ALA A 79 -3.70 8.33 17.52
C ALA A 79 -4.37 9.58 18.11
N ARG A 80 -5.20 9.41 19.16
CA ARG A 80 -5.79 10.54 19.88
C ARG A 80 -4.73 11.36 20.58
N TRP A 81 -3.83 10.69 21.32
CA TRP A 81 -2.74 11.35 22.03
C TRP A 81 -1.81 12.12 21.07
N VAL A 82 -1.38 11.50 19.97
CA VAL A 82 -0.56 12.17 18.94
C VAL A 82 -1.29 13.38 18.34
N ALA A 83 -2.58 13.26 18.09
CA ALA A 83 -3.40 14.36 17.57
C ALA A 83 -3.48 15.54 18.55
N GLU A 84 -3.62 15.26 19.86
CA GLU A 84 -3.60 16.26 20.93
C GLU A 84 -2.26 17.00 20.98
N GLN A 85 -1.14 16.28 20.85
CA GLN A 85 0.21 16.88 20.79
C GLN A 85 0.40 17.81 19.57
N GLN A 86 -0.34 17.62 18.51
CA GLN A 86 -0.26 18.40 17.27
C GLN A 86 -1.38 19.45 17.15
N GLY A 87 -2.36 19.45 18.03
CA GLY A 87 -3.55 20.29 17.90
C GLY A 87 -4.39 19.98 16.65
N VAL A 88 -4.42 18.70 16.22
CA VAL A 88 -5.14 18.25 15.03
C VAL A 88 -6.17 17.16 15.39
N HIS A 89 -7.01 16.79 14.42
CA HIS A 89 -7.99 15.72 14.61
C HIS A 89 -7.29 14.35 14.60
N PRO A 90 -7.72 13.34 15.42
CA PRO A 90 -7.14 12.01 15.46
C PRO A 90 -7.11 11.22 14.14
N LEU A 91 -8.04 11.54 13.23
CA LEU A 91 -8.08 10.97 11.87
C LEU A 91 -7.22 11.75 10.86
N ALA A 92 -6.58 12.85 11.27
CA ALA A 92 -5.68 13.57 10.40
C ALA A 92 -4.51 12.68 9.95
N TRP A 93 -4.09 12.85 8.70
CA TRP A 93 -3.03 12.05 8.10
C TRP A 93 -1.76 12.00 8.97
N ASN A 94 -1.37 13.14 9.56
CA ASN A 94 -0.16 13.21 10.38
C ASN A 94 -0.25 12.31 11.62
N ALA A 95 -1.38 12.30 12.34
CA ALA A 95 -1.56 11.45 13.52
C ALA A 95 -1.52 9.97 13.13
N GLN A 96 -2.21 9.59 12.05
CA GLN A 96 -2.20 8.22 11.55
C GLN A 96 -0.83 7.79 11.01
N ALA A 97 -0.11 8.69 10.33
CA ALA A 97 1.23 8.44 9.83
C ALA A 97 2.23 8.16 10.96
N VAL A 98 2.18 8.97 12.04
CA VAL A 98 3.05 8.80 13.21
C VAL A 98 2.77 7.47 13.89
N VAL A 99 1.53 7.19 14.26
CA VAL A 99 1.17 5.97 14.99
C VAL A 99 1.45 4.72 14.16
N GLY A 100 1.02 4.69 12.90
CA GLY A 100 1.27 3.54 12.03
C GLY A 100 2.75 3.29 11.75
N SER A 101 3.58 4.33 11.67
CA SER A 101 5.03 4.17 11.53
C SER A 101 5.67 3.66 12.81
N TYR A 102 5.26 4.16 13.96
CA TYR A 102 5.69 3.68 15.27
C TYR A 102 5.37 2.18 15.47
N GLU A 103 4.11 1.80 15.28
CA GLU A 103 3.67 0.41 15.44
C GLU A 103 4.47 -0.56 14.56
N ARG A 104 4.71 -0.18 13.30
CA ARG A 104 5.53 -1.00 12.37
C ARG A 104 7.00 -1.06 12.78
N THR A 105 7.59 0.06 13.21
CA THR A 105 8.98 0.11 13.63
C THR A 105 9.23 -0.70 14.90
N ARG A 106 8.27 -0.73 15.81
CA ARG A 106 8.33 -1.54 17.05
C ARG A 106 7.85 -2.97 16.89
N GLY A 107 7.45 -3.39 15.67
CA GLY A 107 6.94 -4.74 15.40
C GLY A 107 5.60 -5.03 16.04
N LEU A 108 4.84 -4.00 16.43
CA LEU A 108 3.49 -4.11 17.00
C LEU A 108 2.43 -4.34 15.93
N ARG A 109 2.76 -4.05 14.67
CA ARG A 109 1.89 -4.22 13.51
C ARG A 109 2.70 -4.41 12.25
N ASP A 110 2.26 -5.31 11.39
CA ASP A 110 2.83 -5.52 10.05
C ASP A 110 2.32 -4.51 9.02
N VAL A 111 3.06 -4.38 7.91
CA VAL A 111 2.62 -3.55 6.77
C VAL A 111 1.33 -4.12 6.18
N GLY A 112 0.26 -3.30 6.14
CA GLY A 112 -1.05 -3.71 5.64
C GLY A 112 -1.90 -4.49 6.63
N GLU A 113 -1.46 -4.61 7.88
CA GLU A 113 -2.24 -5.19 8.97
C GLU A 113 -3.24 -4.17 9.53
N HIS A 114 -4.45 -4.63 9.78
CA HIS A 114 -5.56 -3.90 10.39
C HIS A 114 -6.20 -4.75 11.50
N ALA A 115 -7.08 -4.17 12.29
CA ALA A 115 -7.76 -4.88 13.39
C ALA A 115 -8.51 -6.14 12.91
N ASP A 116 -8.97 -6.15 11.65
CA ASP A 116 -9.76 -7.23 11.05
C ASP A 116 -8.92 -8.15 10.13
N GLY A 117 -7.59 -8.12 10.19
CA GLY A 117 -6.68 -8.85 9.31
C GLY A 117 -5.91 -7.95 8.35
N PHE A 118 -5.33 -8.53 7.33
CA PHE A 118 -4.53 -7.78 6.36
C PHE A 118 -5.38 -7.21 5.22
N ALA A 119 -4.86 -6.16 4.58
CA ALA A 119 -5.49 -5.55 3.41
C ALA A 119 -4.45 -5.18 2.35
N ILE A 120 -4.90 -5.21 1.09
CA ILE A 120 -4.16 -4.66 -0.06
C ILE A 120 -5.03 -3.68 -0.82
N SER A 121 -4.37 -2.81 -1.57
CA SER A 121 -5.02 -1.93 -2.53
C SER A 121 -4.40 -2.11 -3.91
N ALA A 122 -5.24 -2.06 -4.93
CA ALA A 122 -4.83 -1.99 -6.32
C ALA A 122 -5.70 -0.97 -7.05
N SER A 123 -5.14 -0.26 -8.00
CA SER A 123 -5.90 0.68 -8.82
C SER A 123 -5.45 0.64 -10.27
N LYS A 124 -6.38 0.91 -11.17
CA LYS A 124 -6.11 0.99 -12.60
C LYS A 124 -6.98 2.04 -13.25
N THR A 125 -6.35 2.89 -14.03
CA THR A 125 -7.03 3.81 -14.94
C THR A 125 -7.12 3.18 -16.32
N VAL A 126 -8.32 3.25 -16.91
CA VAL A 126 -8.64 2.68 -18.22
C VAL A 126 -9.28 3.74 -19.12
N ALA A 127 -9.12 3.61 -20.44
CA ALA A 127 -9.65 4.52 -21.44
C ALA A 127 -11.07 4.12 -21.86
N VAL A 128 -11.99 4.06 -20.88
CA VAL A 128 -13.42 3.83 -21.10
C VAL A 128 -14.25 4.66 -20.12
N PRO A 129 -15.54 4.97 -20.45
CA PRO A 129 -16.48 5.59 -19.53
C PRO A 129 -16.66 4.79 -18.25
N VAL A 130 -16.96 5.49 -17.14
CA VAL A 130 -17.09 4.87 -15.81
C VAL A 130 -18.18 3.79 -15.72
N ASP A 131 -19.26 3.95 -16.49
CA ASP A 131 -20.34 2.94 -16.55
C ASP A 131 -19.85 1.62 -17.15
N ARG A 132 -19.06 1.66 -18.22
CA ARG A 132 -18.45 0.47 -18.84
C ARG A 132 -17.47 -0.22 -17.90
N LEU A 133 -16.66 0.58 -17.17
CA LEU A 133 -15.75 0.04 -16.16
C LEU A 133 -16.51 -0.61 -15.00
N TYR A 134 -17.59 0.01 -14.53
CA TYR A 134 -18.47 -0.53 -13.49
C TYR A 134 -19.10 -1.86 -13.93
N ASP A 135 -19.70 -1.90 -15.14
CA ASP A 135 -20.35 -3.10 -15.67
C ASP A 135 -19.36 -4.27 -15.82
N ALA A 136 -18.08 -4.01 -16.14
CA ALA A 136 -17.04 -5.03 -16.19
C ALA A 136 -16.77 -5.73 -14.85
N PHE A 137 -17.10 -5.11 -13.71
CA PHE A 137 -17.01 -5.74 -12.40
C PHE A 137 -18.30 -6.44 -11.96
N VAL A 138 -19.45 -5.85 -12.28
CA VAL A 138 -20.74 -6.30 -11.77
C VAL A 138 -21.38 -7.37 -12.66
N ASP A 139 -21.28 -7.22 -13.97
CA ASP A 139 -21.75 -8.23 -14.91
C ASP A 139 -20.81 -9.45 -14.89
N GLU A 140 -21.36 -10.63 -14.57
CA GLU A 140 -20.59 -11.86 -14.43
C GLU A 140 -19.92 -12.29 -15.74
N SER A 141 -20.61 -12.11 -16.87
CA SER A 141 -20.10 -12.48 -18.19
C SER A 141 -18.94 -11.59 -18.64
N LEU A 142 -19.01 -10.30 -18.34
CA LEU A 142 -17.92 -9.35 -18.60
C LEU A 142 -16.76 -9.58 -17.63
N ARG A 143 -17.06 -9.83 -16.37
CA ARG A 143 -16.06 -10.11 -15.34
C ARG A 143 -15.24 -11.37 -15.67
N ALA A 144 -15.85 -12.43 -16.12
CA ALA A 144 -15.18 -13.68 -16.46
C ALA A 144 -14.08 -13.51 -17.53
N ARG A 145 -14.12 -12.48 -18.35
CA ARG A 145 -13.14 -12.23 -19.41
C ARG A 145 -11.78 -11.79 -18.88
N TRP A 146 -11.75 -11.09 -17.75
CA TRP A 146 -10.52 -10.57 -17.15
C TRP A 146 -10.21 -11.18 -15.78
N LEU A 147 -11.20 -11.80 -15.16
CA LEU A 147 -11.11 -12.44 -13.84
C LEU A 147 -11.66 -13.88 -13.88
N PRO A 148 -11.09 -14.78 -14.73
CA PRO A 148 -11.65 -16.11 -14.93
C PRO A 148 -11.60 -17.00 -13.70
N ASP A 149 -10.61 -16.79 -12.82
CA ASP A 149 -10.39 -17.56 -11.59
C ASP A 149 -10.96 -16.87 -10.34
N GLY A 150 -11.64 -15.73 -10.51
CA GLY A 150 -12.08 -14.88 -9.41
C GLY A 150 -13.47 -15.21 -8.93
N GLU A 151 -13.58 -15.71 -7.73
CA GLU A 151 -14.84 -15.97 -7.05
C GLU A 151 -15.38 -14.72 -6.34
N LEU A 152 -15.85 -13.74 -7.12
CA LEU A 152 -16.52 -12.54 -6.60
C LEU A 152 -18.03 -12.76 -6.54
N ARG A 153 -18.60 -12.78 -5.33
CA ARG A 153 -20.04 -12.76 -5.10
C ARG A 153 -20.47 -11.38 -4.67
N GLU A 154 -21.35 -10.76 -5.46
CA GLU A 154 -21.86 -9.42 -5.19
C GLU A 154 -22.63 -9.39 -3.85
N ARG A 155 -22.33 -8.38 -3.04
CA ARG A 155 -23.08 -8.04 -1.82
C ARG A 155 -23.93 -6.80 -2.00
N THR A 156 -23.30 -5.74 -2.49
CA THR A 156 -23.95 -4.45 -2.74
C THR A 156 -23.24 -3.75 -3.87
N ALA A 157 -24.03 -3.13 -4.75
CA ALA A 157 -23.51 -2.33 -5.82
C ALA A 157 -24.30 -1.02 -5.95
N THR A 158 -23.62 0.08 -6.25
CA THR A 158 -24.19 1.41 -6.46
C THR A 158 -23.59 1.99 -7.74
N LYS A 159 -24.33 1.88 -8.84
CA LYS A 159 -23.88 2.31 -10.15
C LYS A 159 -23.79 3.84 -10.22
N PRO A 160 -22.75 4.40 -10.82
CA PRO A 160 -21.49 3.79 -11.21
C PRO A 160 -20.40 4.01 -10.16
N LYS A 161 -20.75 4.15 -8.86
CA LYS A 161 -19.85 4.66 -7.81
C LYS A 161 -19.03 3.58 -7.13
N SER A 162 -19.65 2.45 -6.76
CA SER A 162 -18.96 1.42 -5.97
C SER A 162 -19.64 0.06 -6.07
N ALA A 163 -18.86 -1.00 -5.83
CA ALA A 163 -19.37 -2.35 -5.63
C ALA A 163 -18.59 -3.04 -4.50
N ARG A 164 -19.25 -3.94 -3.78
CA ARG A 164 -18.68 -4.75 -2.71
C ARG A 164 -18.99 -6.21 -2.95
N PHE A 165 -17.99 -7.03 -2.76
CA PHE A 165 -18.06 -8.46 -3.02
C PHE A 165 -17.52 -9.25 -1.83
N ASP A 166 -18.04 -10.44 -1.61
CA ASP A 166 -17.35 -11.49 -0.88
C ASP A 166 -16.38 -12.18 -1.84
N TRP A 167 -15.23 -12.59 -1.33
CA TRP A 167 -14.24 -13.35 -2.06
C TRP A 167 -14.24 -14.81 -1.62
N GLY A 168 -14.30 -15.74 -2.58
CA GLY A 168 -14.28 -17.17 -2.29
C GLY A 168 -15.40 -17.61 -1.34
N ASP A 169 -15.01 -18.16 -0.21
CA ASP A 169 -15.92 -18.60 0.87
C ASP A 169 -16.57 -17.44 1.65
N GLY A 170 -16.12 -16.21 1.43
CA GLY A 170 -16.63 -15.00 2.11
C GLY A 170 -15.84 -14.59 3.35
N ALA A 171 -14.74 -15.26 3.66
CA ALA A 171 -13.86 -14.88 4.78
C ALA A 171 -13.22 -13.50 4.52
N SER A 172 -12.83 -13.23 3.29
CA SER A 172 -12.29 -11.93 2.87
C SER A 172 -13.25 -11.19 1.93
N ARG A 173 -13.00 -9.89 1.70
CA ARG A 173 -13.91 -9.00 0.96
C ARG A 173 -13.18 -8.09 0.01
N VAL A 174 -13.82 -7.83 -1.13
CA VAL A 174 -13.32 -6.90 -2.13
C VAL A 174 -14.24 -5.70 -2.24
N HIS A 175 -13.71 -4.51 -2.06
CA HIS A 175 -14.40 -3.24 -2.22
C HIS A 175 -13.82 -2.52 -3.43
N VAL A 176 -14.67 -2.05 -4.33
CA VAL A 176 -14.24 -1.32 -5.52
C VAL A 176 -14.95 0.02 -5.56
N ALA A 177 -14.18 1.09 -5.70
CA ALA A 177 -14.68 2.43 -5.99
C ALA A 177 -14.35 2.78 -7.44
N PHE A 178 -15.29 3.40 -8.12
CA PHE A 178 -15.16 3.83 -9.52
C PHE A 178 -15.22 5.35 -9.58
N ALA A 179 -14.33 5.94 -10.36
CA ALA A 179 -14.26 7.39 -10.53
C ALA A 179 -14.05 7.74 -12.01
N ALA A 180 -14.91 8.59 -12.55
CA ALA A 180 -14.70 9.18 -13.86
C ALA A 180 -13.48 10.12 -13.84
N LYS A 181 -12.67 10.11 -14.89
CA LYS A 181 -11.55 11.01 -15.15
C LYS A 181 -11.72 11.80 -16.45
N GLY A 182 -12.95 11.98 -16.86
CA GLY A 182 -13.42 12.54 -18.14
C GLY A 182 -14.50 11.65 -18.73
N GLU A 183 -14.93 11.95 -19.95
CA GLU A 183 -16.00 11.20 -20.64
C GLU A 183 -15.57 9.76 -20.98
N ASP A 184 -14.37 9.59 -21.53
CA ASP A 184 -13.82 8.32 -22.01
C ASP A 184 -12.69 7.75 -21.15
N ARG A 185 -12.62 8.14 -19.88
CA ARG A 185 -11.57 7.68 -18.98
C ARG A 185 -12.07 7.53 -17.55
N SER A 186 -11.73 6.43 -16.93
CA SER A 186 -12.17 6.13 -15.57
C SER A 186 -11.11 5.34 -14.79
N THR A 187 -11.26 5.31 -13.48
CA THR A 187 -10.35 4.58 -12.56
C THR A 187 -11.17 3.67 -11.65
N ALA A 188 -10.77 2.41 -11.55
CA ALA A 188 -11.17 1.52 -10.47
C ALA A 188 -10.09 1.54 -9.38
N ALA A 189 -10.53 1.77 -8.13
CA ALA A 189 -9.71 1.63 -6.93
C ALA A 189 -10.28 0.48 -6.10
N LEU A 190 -9.51 -0.60 -6.00
CA LEU A 190 -9.88 -1.85 -5.34
C LEU A 190 -9.16 -1.97 -4.02
N GLN A 191 -9.87 -2.42 -2.99
CA GLN A 191 -9.32 -2.87 -1.72
C GLN A 191 -9.78 -4.31 -1.46
N HIS A 192 -8.83 -5.22 -1.17
CA HIS A 192 -9.11 -6.56 -0.68
C HIS A 192 -8.75 -6.59 0.80
N VAL A 193 -9.73 -6.78 1.65
CA VAL A 193 -9.62 -6.65 3.10
C VAL A 193 -9.94 -7.98 3.80
N ARG A 194 -9.55 -8.08 5.08
CA ARG A 194 -9.75 -9.26 5.92
C ARG A 194 -8.97 -10.49 5.42
N LEU A 195 -7.80 -10.27 4.83
CA LEU A 195 -6.87 -11.35 4.51
C LEU A 195 -6.28 -11.92 5.80
N ALA A 196 -6.09 -13.22 5.85
CA ALA A 196 -5.78 -13.93 7.08
C ALA A 196 -4.37 -13.61 7.63
N ASP A 197 -3.39 -13.46 6.74
CA ASP A 197 -1.99 -13.25 7.12
C ASP A 197 -1.19 -12.47 6.07
N ALA A 198 0.07 -12.15 6.42
CA ALA A 198 0.99 -11.43 5.54
C ALA A 198 1.30 -12.19 4.24
N ARG A 199 1.32 -13.53 4.26
CA ARG A 199 1.56 -14.37 3.10
C ARG A 199 0.40 -14.29 2.10
N GLU A 200 -0.83 -14.33 2.62
CA GLU A 200 -2.02 -14.15 1.79
C GLU A 200 -2.08 -12.74 1.24
N ARG A 201 -1.76 -11.72 2.03
CA ARG A 201 -1.63 -10.34 1.57
C ARG A 201 -0.71 -10.22 0.36
N ASP A 202 0.49 -10.79 0.43
CA ASP A 202 1.49 -10.67 -0.65
C ASP A 202 1.04 -11.45 -1.90
N ARG A 203 0.43 -12.60 -1.72
CA ARG A 203 -0.19 -13.39 -2.81
C ARG A 203 -1.31 -12.59 -3.49
N MET A 204 -2.23 -12.02 -2.72
CA MET A 204 -3.35 -11.25 -3.26
C MET A 204 -2.89 -9.94 -3.90
N LYS A 205 -1.83 -9.32 -3.40
CA LYS A 205 -1.22 -8.13 -4.01
C LYS A 205 -0.67 -8.42 -5.41
N ALA A 206 0.03 -9.54 -5.58
CA ALA A 206 0.52 -9.99 -6.89
C ALA A 206 -0.65 -10.33 -7.83
N TYR A 207 -1.60 -11.13 -7.35
CA TYR A 207 -2.80 -11.51 -8.08
C TYR A 207 -3.56 -10.29 -8.62
N TRP A 208 -3.93 -9.36 -7.78
CA TRP A 208 -4.69 -8.19 -8.21
C TRP A 208 -3.93 -7.27 -9.15
N ARG A 209 -2.60 -7.20 -9.04
CA ARG A 209 -1.78 -6.46 -10.00
C ARG A 209 -1.94 -7.00 -11.42
N GLU A 210 -1.94 -8.32 -11.57
CA GLU A 210 -2.14 -8.99 -12.87
C GLU A 210 -3.59 -8.83 -13.36
N ARG A 211 -4.55 -9.03 -12.48
CA ARG A 211 -5.97 -8.95 -12.85
C ARG A 211 -6.40 -7.55 -13.29
N VAL A 212 -5.98 -6.48 -12.61
CA VAL A 212 -6.30 -5.12 -13.07
C VAL A 212 -5.54 -4.73 -14.35
N ALA A 213 -4.42 -5.36 -14.65
CA ALA A 213 -3.77 -5.22 -15.94
C ALA A 213 -4.58 -5.90 -17.06
N ALA A 214 -5.03 -7.15 -16.85
CA ALA A 214 -5.90 -7.87 -17.76
C ALA A 214 -7.24 -7.15 -18.00
N LEU A 215 -7.84 -6.57 -16.93
CA LEU A 215 -9.03 -5.71 -17.07
C LEU A 215 -8.79 -4.56 -18.04
N LYS A 216 -7.63 -3.88 -17.91
CA LYS A 216 -7.29 -2.79 -18.83
C LYS A 216 -7.17 -3.27 -20.26
N GLU A 217 -6.48 -4.35 -20.52
CA GLU A 217 -6.31 -4.93 -21.85
C GLU A 217 -7.65 -5.34 -22.47
N GLU A 218 -8.55 -5.92 -21.66
CA GLU A 218 -9.88 -6.33 -22.12
C GLU A 218 -10.76 -5.13 -22.50
N LEU A 219 -10.72 -4.06 -21.71
CA LEU A 219 -11.57 -2.89 -21.93
C LEU A 219 -11.08 -1.94 -23.02
N GLU A 220 -9.78 -1.93 -23.29
CA GLU A 220 -9.16 -1.04 -24.29
C GLU A 220 -8.94 -1.70 -25.66
N ARG A 221 -9.44 -2.96 -25.83
CA ARG A 221 -9.55 -3.60 -27.16
C ARG A 221 -10.68 -2.96 -27.95
#